data_7a35e68c4d793018813fbab834085ba7
#
_entry.id   7a35e68c4d793018813fbab834085ba7
#
_cell.length_a   1.000
_cell.length_b   1.000
_cell.length_c   1.000
_cell.angle_alpha   90.00
_cell.angle_beta   90.00
_cell.angle_gamma   90.00
#
_symmetry.space_group_name_H-M   'P 1'
#
loop_
_entity.id
_entity.type
_entity.pdbx_description
1 polymer ?
#
loop_
_entity_poly.entity_id
_entity_poly.type
_entity_poly.pdbx_seq_one_letter_code
_entity_poly.pdbx_strand_id
1 'polypeptide(L)'
;MNNQINYEIEFYKKRGAERSPVDDYLDTMPEKHRQKVMAIMARLEEEGPNLKRPHADILRGKIRELRCGFHTFEHRFLYFFRNKIIVITHGFLKKTRAVPKGEITSAEQAMREWTKRNKV
;
A
#
# COMPACT_ATOMS: atom_id res chain seq x y z
N MET A 1 -9.20 7.99 28.17
CA MET A 1 -9.98 7.06 27.44
C MET A 1 -9.75 7.18 25.97
N ASN A 2 -9.29 6.16 25.43
CA ASN A 2 -8.80 6.22 24.10
C ASN A 2 -9.74 5.52 23.12
N ASN A 3 -10.38 6.29 22.28
CA ASN A 3 -11.29 5.74 21.30
C ASN A 3 -10.61 5.60 19.95
N GLN A 4 -9.30 5.46 19.98
CA GLN A 4 -8.59 5.35 18.74
C GLN A 4 -8.99 4.09 17.99
N ILE A 5 -9.32 4.28 16.74
CA ILE A 5 -9.54 3.18 15.84
C ILE A 5 -8.16 2.83 15.28
N ASN A 6 -7.68 1.66 15.61
CA ASN A 6 -6.39 1.21 15.11
C ASN A 6 -6.59 0.44 13.83
N TYR A 7 -5.86 0.83 12.80
CA TYR A 7 -5.83 0.10 11.54
C TYR A 7 -4.62 -0.81 11.54
N GLU A 8 -4.71 -1.87 10.79
CA GLU A 8 -3.67 -2.87 10.73
C GLU A 8 -3.29 -3.13 9.29
N ILE A 9 -2.02 -3.00 8.97
CA ILE A 9 -1.53 -3.26 7.61
C ILE A 9 -1.28 -4.75 7.43
N GLU A 10 -1.75 -5.26 6.30
CA GLU A 10 -1.48 -6.60 5.84
C GLU A 10 -0.88 -6.50 4.45
N PHE A 11 0.24 -7.18 4.20
CA PHE A 11 0.82 -7.24 2.87
C PHE A 11 0.18 -8.39 2.11
N TYR A 12 -0.42 -8.06 0.97
CA TYR A 12 -1.06 -9.07 0.13
C TYR A 12 -0.05 -10.12 -0.32
N LYS A 13 -0.43 -11.38 -0.20
CA LYS A 13 0.31 -12.50 -0.75
C LYS A 13 -0.59 -13.27 -1.67
N LYS A 14 -0.09 -13.55 -2.86
CA LYS A 14 -0.81 -14.41 -3.78
C LYS A 14 -0.97 -15.78 -3.15
N ARG A 15 -2.10 -16.43 -3.41
CA ARG A 15 -2.36 -17.76 -2.85
C ARG A 15 -1.21 -18.71 -3.20
N GLY A 16 -0.67 -19.36 -2.19
CA GLY A 16 0.43 -20.28 -2.36
C GLY A 16 1.81 -19.65 -2.41
N ALA A 17 1.91 -18.32 -2.44
CA ALA A 17 3.19 -17.64 -2.45
C ALA A 17 3.79 -17.60 -1.06
N GLU A 18 5.12 -17.69 -0.99
CA GLU A 18 5.83 -17.59 0.28
C GLU A 18 6.05 -16.15 0.71
N ARG A 19 6.22 -15.25 -0.25
CA ARG A 19 6.52 -13.85 0.03
C ARG A 19 5.50 -12.93 -0.63
N SER A 20 5.32 -11.76 -0.03
CA SER A 20 4.47 -10.73 -0.61
C SER A 20 5.26 -9.90 -1.62
N PRO A 21 4.58 -9.34 -2.64
CA PRO A 21 5.23 -8.39 -3.54
C PRO A 21 5.80 -7.18 -2.81
N VAL A 22 5.18 -6.75 -1.70
CA VAL A 22 5.68 -5.62 -0.92
C VAL A 22 7.03 -5.96 -0.33
N ASP A 23 7.17 -7.14 0.29
CA ASP A 23 8.44 -7.56 0.87
C ASP A 23 9.52 -7.65 -0.19
N ASP A 24 9.19 -8.20 -1.36
CA ASP A 24 10.15 -8.29 -2.45
C ASP A 24 10.62 -6.91 -2.88
N TYR A 25 9.70 -5.96 -2.98
CA TYR A 25 10.07 -4.61 -3.37
C TYR A 25 10.91 -3.92 -2.28
N LEU A 26 10.53 -4.07 -1.02
CA LEU A 26 11.28 -3.47 0.08
C LEU A 26 12.72 -3.98 0.12
N ASP A 27 12.92 -5.25 -0.22
CA ASP A 27 14.26 -5.84 -0.22
C ASP A 27 15.16 -5.24 -1.29
N THR A 28 14.60 -4.63 -2.33
CA THR A 28 15.40 -4.03 -3.39
C THR A 28 15.89 -2.63 -3.06
N MET A 29 15.38 -2.00 -2.02
CA MET A 29 15.70 -0.60 -1.78
C MET A 29 16.73 -0.42 -0.67
N PRO A 30 17.49 0.68 -0.73
CA PRO A 30 18.43 1.00 0.33
C PRO A 30 17.73 1.18 1.67
N GLU A 31 18.46 0.95 2.75
CA GLU A 31 17.87 0.98 4.09
C GLU A 31 17.22 2.33 4.42
N LYS A 32 17.82 3.44 4.01
CA LYS A 32 17.25 4.76 4.31
C LYS A 32 15.89 4.96 3.64
N HIS A 33 15.74 4.43 2.43
CA HIS A 33 14.45 4.47 1.74
C HIS A 33 13.44 3.63 2.49
N ARG A 34 13.86 2.43 2.90
CA ARG A 34 12.99 1.51 3.62
C ARG A 34 12.50 2.11 4.93
N GLN A 35 13.38 2.78 5.66
CA GLN A 35 13.02 3.47 6.90
C GLN A 35 11.94 4.52 6.67
N LYS A 36 12.09 5.30 5.58
CA LYS A 36 11.09 6.31 5.24
C LYS A 36 9.74 5.67 4.91
N VAL A 37 9.76 4.58 4.14
CA VAL A 37 8.56 3.86 3.79
C VAL A 37 7.85 3.35 5.05
N MET A 38 8.62 2.73 5.95
CA MET A 38 8.03 2.19 7.17
C MET A 38 7.43 3.27 8.05
N ALA A 39 8.06 4.45 8.09
CA ALA A 39 7.51 5.57 8.84
C ALA A 39 6.18 6.05 8.26
N ILE A 40 6.05 6.07 6.93
CA ILE A 40 4.81 6.49 6.29
C ILE A 40 3.74 5.42 6.46
N MET A 41 4.11 4.14 6.40
CA MET A 41 3.18 3.06 6.68
C MET A 41 2.64 3.15 8.11
N ALA A 42 3.49 3.51 9.07
CA ALA A 42 3.04 3.69 10.45
C ALA A 42 2.01 4.81 10.53
N ARG A 43 2.21 5.90 9.79
CA ARG A 43 1.22 6.97 9.74
C ARG A 43 -0.10 6.50 9.13
N LEU A 44 -0.02 5.65 8.11
CA LEU A 44 -1.23 5.10 7.51
C LEU A 44 -2.02 4.28 8.53
N GLU A 45 -1.32 3.50 9.36
CA GLU A 45 -2.00 2.73 10.41
C GLU A 45 -2.67 3.63 11.44
N GLU A 46 -2.06 4.75 11.76
CA GLU A 46 -2.65 5.69 12.72
C GLU A 46 -3.83 6.45 12.14
N GLU A 47 -3.69 6.95 10.92
CA GLU A 47 -4.64 7.88 10.34
C GLU A 47 -5.69 7.21 9.46
N GLY A 48 -5.41 6.02 8.97
CA GLY A 48 -6.35 5.29 8.13
C GLY A 48 -6.81 6.12 6.94
N PRO A 49 -8.12 6.18 6.69
CA PRO A 49 -8.63 6.95 5.54
C PRO A 49 -8.43 8.46 5.66
N ASN A 50 -8.02 8.95 6.81
CA ASN A 50 -7.74 10.37 6.98
C ASN A 50 -6.37 10.77 6.46
N LEU A 51 -5.50 9.82 6.18
CA LEU A 51 -4.21 10.14 5.57
C LEU A 51 -4.44 10.60 4.15
N LYS A 52 -3.94 11.80 3.82
CA LYS A 52 -4.18 12.45 2.54
C LYS A 52 -2.87 12.95 1.94
N ARG A 53 -2.96 13.68 0.84
CA ARG A 53 -1.78 14.28 0.23
C ARG A 53 -0.99 15.07 1.26
N PRO A 54 0.31 15.06 1.16
CA PRO A 54 1.13 14.49 0.07
C PRO A 54 1.40 12.99 0.19
N HIS A 55 0.91 12.33 1.24
CA HIS A 55 1.29 10.95 1.53
C HIS A 55 0.34 9.90 0.95
N ALA A 56 -0.90 10.27 0.66
CA ALA A 56 -1.88 9.31 0.15
C ALA A 56 -2.86 9.98 -0.78
N ASP A 57 -3.38 9.23 -1.74
CA ASP A 57 -4.39 9.72 -2.67
C ASP A 57 -5.23 8.56 -3.19
N ILE A 58 -6.41 8.89 -3.71
CA ILE A 58 -7.29 7.91 -4.33
C ILE A 58 -6.93 7.81 -5.80
N LEU A 59 -6.80 6.60 -6.32
CA LEU A 59 -6.48 6.39 -7.73
C LEU A 59 -7.70 6.03 -8.55
N ARG A 60 -8.38 4.94 -8.19
CA ARG A 60 -9.54 4.47 -8.94
C ARG A 60 -10.36 3.54 -8.04
N GLY A 61 -11.67 3.81 -7.93
CA GLY A 61 -12.52 3.00 -7.09
C GLY A 61 -12.02 2.95 -5.67
N LYS A 62 -11.75 1.76 -5.17
CA LYS A 62 -11.26 1.56 -3.81
C LYS A 62 -9.74 1.53 -3.72
N ILE A 63 -9.06 1.62 -4.85
CA ILE A 63 -7.59 1.57 -4.86
C ILE A 63 -7.02 2.95 -4.57
N ARG A 64 -6.14 3.00 -3.59
CA ARG A 64 -5.42 4.20 -3.18
C ARG A 64 -3.93 3.99 -3.32
N GLU A 65 -3.18 5.08 -3.36
CA GLU A 65 -1.72 5.02 -3.39
C GLU A 65 -1.14 5.65 -2.13
N LEU A 66 -0.08 5.03 -1.63
CA LEU A 66 0.75 5.58 -0.58
C LEU A 66 2.01 6.12 -1.24
N ARG A 67 2.32 7.38 -1.00
CA ARG A 67 3.43 8.09 -1.64
C ARG A 67 4.60 8.20 -0.68
N CYS A 68 5.69 7.56 -1.04
CA CYS A 68 6.88 7.52 -0.20
C CYS A 68 8.06 8.04 -1.01
N GLY A 69 8.17 9.37 -1.11
CA GLY A 69 9.28 9.98 -1.83
C GLY A 69 10.55 10.00 -1.00
N PHE A 70 11.69 9.77 -1.64
CA PHE A 70 12.99 9.90 -1.01
C PHE A 70 13.94 10.47 -2.06
N HIS A 71 14.30 11.75 -1.91
CA HIS A 71 15.06 12.48 -2.93
C HIS A 71 14.31 12.42 -4.26
N THR A 72 14.93 11.88 -5.30
CA THR A 72 14.29 11.76 -6.62
C THR A 72 13.54 10.46 -6.80
N PHE A 73 13.56 9.57 -5.79
CA PHE A 73 12.90 8.28 -5.89
C PHE A 73 11.45 8.39 -5.44
N GLU A 74 10.54 8.02 -6.31
CA GLU A 74 9.12 8.11 -6.03
C GLU A 74 8.55 6.72 -5.82
N HIS A 75 8.70 6.20 -4.61
CA HIS A 75 8.12 4.90 -4.27
C HIS A 75 6.62 5.03 -4.11
N ARG A 76 5.88 4.09 -4.65
CA ARG A 76 4.42 4.04 -4.53
C ARG A 76 4.02 2.66 -4.08
N PHE A 77 3.01 2.62 -3.20
CA PHE A 77 2.42 1.37 -2.73
C PHE A 77 0.92 1.50 -2.90
N LEU A 78 0.30 0.52 -3.55
CA LEU A 78 -1.14 0.57 -3.78
C LEU A 78 -1.84 -0.25 -2.69
N TYR A 79 -2.99 0.24 -2.24
CA TYR A 79 -3.67 -0.37 -1.12
C TYR A 79 -5.18 -0.13 -1.19
N PHE A 80 -5.91 -0.90 -0.39
CA PHE A 80 -7.34 -0.71 -0.19
C PHE A 80 -7.69 -1.03 1.26
N PHE A 81 -8.84 -0.55 1.69
CA PHE A 81 -9.34 -0.82 3.04
C PHE A 81 -10.36 -1.95 3.00
N ARG A 82 -10.32 -2.80 4.01
CA ARG A 82 -11.39 -3.72 4.32
C ARG A 82 -11.62 -3.65 5.82
N ASN A 83 -12.66 -2.95 6.22
CA ASN A 83 -12.88 -2.63 7.63
C ASN A 83 -11.63 -1.96 8.20
N LYS A 84 -11.03 -2.51 9.23
CA LYS A 84 -9.83 -1.93 9.84
C LYS A 84 -8.54 -2.49 9.27
N ILE A 85 -8.63 -3.32 8.26
CA ILE A 85 -7.44 -3.87 7.61
C ILE A 85 -7.09 -3.02 6.41
N ILE A 86 -5.82 -2.68 6.30
CA ILE A 86 -5.26 -1.98 5.15
C ILE A 86 -4.44 -3.01 4.39
N VAL A 87 -4.92 -3.42 3.22
CA VAL A 87 -4.21 -4.40 2.42
C VAL A 87 -3.36 -3.68 1.39
N ILE A 88 -2.04 -3.79 1.53
CA ILE A 88 -1.12 -3.21 0.56
C ILE A 88 -0.81 -4.29 -0.47
N THR A 89 -1.15 -4.01 -1.73
CA THR A 89 -1.05 -5.02 -2.79
C THR A 89 0.35 -5.20 -3.32
N HIS A 90 1.04 -4.10 -3.58
CA HIS A 90 2.41 -4.15 -4.08
C HIS A 90 3.02 -2.75 -4.07
N GLY A 91 4.32 -2.68 -4.31
CA GLY A 91 5.04 -1.42 -4.42
C GLY A 91 5.84 -1.37 -5.72
N PHE A 92 6.13 -0.17 -6.18
CA PHE A 92 6.91 0.04 -7.39
C PHE A 92 7.53 1.43 -7.40
N LEU A 93 8.50 1.63 -8.28
CA LEU A 93 9.12 2.94 -8.47
C LEU A 93 8.38 3.65 -9.60
N LYS A 94 7.77 4.80 -9.28
CA LYS A 94 7.03 5.56 -10.26
C LYS A 94 7.98 6.41 -11.08
N LYS A 95 7.98 6.22 -12.39
CA LYS A 95 8.85 6.95 -13.31
C LYS A 95 8.07 7.80 -14.30
N THR A 96 6.76 7.80 -14.21
CA THR A 96 5.89 8.52 -15.13
C THR A 96 5.09 9.55 -14.37
N ARG A 97 4.40 10.43 -15.08
CA ARG A 97 3.61 11.50 -14.49
C ARG A 97 2.48 10.96 -13.65
N ALA A 98 1.79 9.96 -14.18
CA ALA A 98 0.68 9.32 -13.50
C ALA A 98 1.05 7.89 -13.16
N VAL A 99 0.34 7.28 -12.22
CA VAL A 99 0.48 5.87 -11.95
C VAL A 99 0.01 5.10 -13.18
N PRO A 100 0.83 4.19 -13.72
CA PRO A 100 0.42 3.43 -14.90
C PRO A 100 -0.84 2.62 -14.62
N LYS A 101 -1.72 2.55 -15.61
CA LYS A 101 -3.00 1.83 -15.48
C LYS A 101 -2.80 0.36 -15.15
N GLY A 102 -1.72 -0.24 -15.65
CA GLY A 102 -1.42 -1.64 -15.36
C GLY A 102 -1.20 -1.90 -13.88
N GLU A 103 -0.58 -0.94 -13.17
CA GLU A 103 -0.38 -1.08 -11.73
C GLU A 103 -1.72 -1.06 -11.01
N ILE A 104 -2.62 -0.16 -11.41
CA ILE A 104 -3.94 -0.08 -10.80
C ILE A 104 -4.73 -1.36 -11.07
N THR A 105 -4.66 -1.86 -12.29
CA THR A 105 -5.33 -3.11 -12.66
C THR A 105 -4.82 -4.29 -11.83
N SER A 106 -3.50 -4.36 -11.62
CA SER A 106 -2.91 -5.40 -10.78
C SER A 106 -3.42 -5.32 -9.35
N ALA A 107 -3.53 -4.09 -8.83
CA ALA A 107 -4.06 -3.91 -7.47
C ALA A 107 -5.53 -4.34 -7.38
N GLU A 108 -6.31 -4.03 -8.42
CA GLU A 108 -7.72 -4.44 -8.44
C GLU A 108 -7.87 -5.95 -8.50
N GLN A 109 -7.00 -6.61 -9.25
CA GLN A 109 -7.02 -8.08 -9.31
C GLN A 109 -6.66 -8.67 -7.94
N ALA A 110 -5.64 -8.11 -7.30
CA ALA A 110 -5.26 -8.55 -5.96
C ALA A 110 -6.40 -8.33 -4.96
N MET A 111 -7.08 -7.20 -5.06
CA MET A 111 -8.22 -6.91 -4.19
C MET A 111 -9.35 -7.92 -4.37
N ARG A 112 -9.66 -8.26 -5.60
CA ARG A 112 -10.70 -9.24 -5.88
C ARG A 112 -10.34 -10.61 -5.32
N GLU A 113 -9.08 -11.03 -5.52
CA GLU A 113 -8.62 -12.32 -5.05
C GLU A 113 -8.59 -12.37 -3.52
N TRP A 114 -8.08 -11.31 -2.91
CA TRP A 114 -8.03 -11.21 -1.44
C TRP A 114 -9.44 -11.25 -0.84
N THR A 115 -10.35 -10.46 -1.40
CA THR A 115 -11.72 -10.38 -0.91
C THR A 115 -12.42 -11.73 -1.02
N LYS A 116 -12.17 -12.44 -2.10
CA LYS A 116 -12.75 -13.76 -2.32
C LYS A 116 -12.27 -14.78 -1.29
N ARG A 117 -10.98 -14.72 -0.94
CA ARG A 117 -10.37 -15.60 0.06
C ARG A 117 -10.81 -15.25 1.49
N ASN A 118 -11.06 -13.99 1.74
CA ASN A 118 -11.33 -13.48 3.09
C ASN A 118 -12.77 -13.01 3.18
N LYS A 119 -13.69 -13.87 2.86
CA LYS A 119 -15.10 -13.54 2.99
C LYS A 119 -15.46 -13.39 4.44
N VAL A 120 -15.91 -12.23 4.78
CA VAL A 120 -16.38 -11.94 6.12
C VAL A 120 -17.70 -11.22 6.05
#